data_2fabd489a2361ede12f4d81c31388427
#
_entry.id   2fabd489a2361ede12f4d81c31388427
#
_cell.length_a   1.000
_cell.length_b   1.000
_cell.length_c   1.000
_cell.angle_alpha   90.00
_cell.angle_beta   90.00
_cell.angle_gamma   90.00
#
_symmetry.space_group_name_H-M   'P 1'
#
loop_
_entity.id
_entity.type
_entity.pdbx_description
1 polymer ?
#
loop_
_entity_poly.entity_id
_entity_poly.type
_entity_poly.pdbx_seq_one_letter_code
_entity_poly.pdbx_strand_id
1 'polypeptide(L)'
;EGEINRAIDLGLKGVKIHPDTQKVNMDDPRLMHLYEVIEGRLPIVIHTGDYRYDFSHPRRLKRILHTFPNLVVDAAHFGGWSVFDYALEYLEDENCYVDTSSALEFLGPRRTVELVRAYGVERVMFGSDFPMWSPVTEYNMLAAMPFTQEEFEAITWHNAERFIGQEI
;
A
#
# COMPACT_ATOMS: atom_id res chain seq x y z
N GLU A 1 -15.09 -15.78 -3.55
CA GLU A 1 -14.30 -16.96 -3.16
C GLU A 1 -13.79 -17.73 -4.38
N GLY A 2 -14.65 -18.11 -5.34
CA GLY A 2 -14.26 -18.85 -6.56
C GLY A 2 -13.15 -18.18 -7.37
N GLU A 3 -13.21 -16.86 -7.59
CA GLU A 3 -12.15 -16.11 -8.29
C GLU A 3 -10.85 -16.05 -7.51
N ILE A 4 -10.89 -15.99 -6.18
CA ILE A 4 -9.67 -16.03 -5.36
C ILE A 4 -9.00 -17.41 -5.47
N ASN A 5 -9.76 -18.49 -5.38
CA ASN A 5 -9.22 -19.83 -5.56
C ASN A 5 -8.61 -19.99 -6.97
N ARG A 6 -9.32 -19.52 -8.01
CA ARG A 6 -8.80 -19.52 -9.37
C ARG A 6 -7.50 -18.70 -9.52
N ALA A 7 -7.43 -17.54 -8.88
CA ALA A 7 -6.23 -16.68 -8.87
C ALA A 7 -5.03 -17.42 -8.23
N ILE A 8 -5.25 -18.10 -7.11
CA ILE A 8 -4.23 -18.92 -6.43
C ILE A 8 -3.78 -20.08 -7.33
N ASP A 9 -4.73 -20.79 -7.94
CA ASP A 9 -4.43 -21.92 -8.83
C ASP A 9 -3.63 -21.48 -10.08
N LEU A 10 -3.84 -20.23 -10.53
CA LEU A 10 -3.07 -19.61 -11.62
C LEU A 10 -1.71 -19.06 -11.16
N GLY A 11 -1.39 -19.12 -9.88
CA GLY A 11 -0.13 -18.63 -9.33
C GLY A 11 -0.03 -17.11 -9.16
N LEU A 12 -1.16 -16.39 -9.15
CA LEU A 12 -1.17 -14.95 -8.87
C LEU A 12 -0.74 -14.69 -7.42
N LYS A 13 0.00 -13.59 -7.21
CA LYS A 13 0.69 -13.30 -5.95
C LYS A 13 -0.01 -12.30 -5.05
N GLY A 14 -1.13 -11.73 -5.46
CA GLY A 14 -1.86 -10.76 -4.67
C GLY A 14 -3.17 -10.32 -5.32
N VAL A 15 -3.89 -9.49 -4.58
CA VAL A 15 -5.16 -8.89 -5.00
C VAL A 15 -4.99 -7.37 -5.02
N LYS A 16 -5.63 -6.67 -5.96
CA LYS A 16 -5.74 -5.20 -5.96
C LYS A 16 -7.21 -4.80 -5.95
N ILE A 17 -7.55 -3.83 -5.09
CA ILE A 17 -8.85 -3.15 -5.12
C ILE A 17 -8.68 -1.63 -5.14
N HIS A 18 -9.69 -0.95 -5.69
CA HIS A 18 -9.74 0.51 -5.75
C HIS A 18 -11.12 1.00 -5.31
N PRO A 19 -11.36 1.18 -4.01
CA PRO A 19 -12.69 1.47 -3.45
C PRO A 19 -13.38 2.68 -4.09
N ASP A 20 -12.66 3.77 -4.37
CA ASP A 20 -13.23 4.99 -4.96
C ASP A 20 -13.71 4.78 -6.40
N THR A 21 -12.92 4.08 -7.23
CA THR A 21 -13.32 3.72 -8.59
C THR A 21 -14.48 2.74 -8.60
N GLN A 22 -14.46 1.77 -7.68
CA GLN A 22 -15.50 0.77 -7.53
C GLN A 22 -16.75 1.31 -6.81
N LYS A 23 -16.68 2.51 -6.22
CA LYS A 23 -17.74 3.18 -5.45
C LYS A 23 -18.29 2.30 -4.33
N VAL A 24 -17.40 1.69 -3.58
CA VAL A 24 -17.71 0.82 -2.45
C VAL A 24 -16.82 1.17 -1.26
N ASN A 25 -17.39 1.28 -0.08
CA ASN A 25 -16.58 1.45 1.13
C ASN A 25 -15.63 0.26 1.29
N MET A 26 -14.35 0.51 1.58
CA MET A 26 -13.40 -0.60 1.74
C MET A 26 -13.77 -1.53 2.91
N ASP A 27 -14.56 -1.06 3.87
CA ASP A 27 -15.11 -1.86 4.97
C ASP A 27 -16.57 -2.31 4.73
N ASP A 28 -17.05 -2.35 3.47
CA ASP A 28 -18.34 -2.93 3.10
C ASP A 28 -18.37 -4.43 3.46
N PRO A 29 -19.50 -4.96 3.98
CA PRO A 29 -19.59 -6.37 4.34
C PRO A 29 -19.16 -7.37 3.26
N ARG A 30 -19.35 -7.02 1.99
CA ARG A 30 -18.91 -7.86 0.84
C ARG A 30 -17.39 -7.90 0.73
N LEU A 31 -16.70 -6.79 0.99
CA LEU A 31 -15.23 -6.72 1.00
C LEU A 31 -14.67 -7.32 2.29
N MET A 32 -15.35 -7.17 3.42
CA MET A 32 -14.95 -7.86 4.66
C MET A 32 -14.91 -9.37 4.47
N HIS A 33 -15.89 -9.95 3.74
CA HIS A 33 -15.85 -11.37 3.36
C HIS A 33 -14.67 -11.69 2.40
N LEU A 34 -14.33 -10.79 1.48
CA LEU A 34 -13.12 -10.96 0.65
C LEU A 34 -11.86 -11.04 1.50
N TYR A 35 -11.70 -10.13 2.48
CA TYR A 35 -10.53 -10.12 3.37
C TYR A 35 -10.43 -11.39 4.19
N GLU A 36 -11.53 -11.90 4.73
CA GLU A 36 -11.59 -13.19 5.41
C GLU A 36 -11.09 -14.34 4.52
N VAL A 37 -11.47 -14.35 3.24
CA VAL A 37 -11.09 -15.41 2.29
C VAL A 37 -9.60 -15.34 1.93
N ILE A 38 -9.01 -14.15 1.84
CA ILE A 38 -7.61 -13.97 1.42
C ILE A 38 -6.63 -13.92 2.60
N GLU A 39 -7.10 -13.69 3.83
CA GLU A 39 -6.24 -13.61 5.02
C GLU A 39 -5.35 -14.85 5.15
N GLY A 40 -4.05 -14.64 5.29
CA GLY A 40 -3.04 -15.72 5.36
C GLY A 40 -2.81 -16.49 4.05
N ARG A 41 -3.41 -16.06 2.93
CA ARG A 41 -3.29 -16.73 1.62
C ARG A 41 -2.71 -15.85 0.54
N LEU A 42 -3.16 -14.60 0.44
CA LEU A 42 -2.70 -13.63 -0.54
C LEU A 42 -2.59 -12.25 0.10
N PRO A 43 -1.53 -11.49 -0.19
CA PRO A 43 -1.47 -10.08 0.14
C PRO A 43 -2.45 -9.27 -0.72
N ILE A 44 -2.81 -8.08 -0.24
CA ILE A 44 -3.68 -7.18 -0.96
C ILE A 44 -3.09 -5.76 -1.02
N VAL A 45 -3.14 -5.16 -2.20
CA VAL A 45 -2.90 -3.72 -2.41
C VAL A 45 -4.24 -3.01 -2.46
N ILE A 46 -4.44 -2.02 -1.59
CA ILE A 46 -5.67 -1.23 -1.52
C ILE A 46 -5.34 0.22 -1.86
N HIS A 47 -6.01 0.79 -2.87
CA HIS A 47 -6.00 2.23 -3.06
C HIS A 47 -6.56 2.90 -1.82
N THR A 48 -5.80 3.78 -1.18
CA THR A 48 -6.15 4.40 0.09
C THR A 48 -6.06 5.91 -0.02
N GLY A 49 -7.09 6.60 0.48
CA GLY A 49 -7.22 8.04 0.48
C GLY A 49 -7.65 8.63 -0.86
N ASP A 50 -8.43 9.66 -0.78
CA ASP A 50 -8.73 10.68 -1.79
C ASP A 50 -9.62 11.71 -1.08
N TYR A 51 -9.19 12.97 -1.02
CA TYR A 51 -9.95 14.01 -0.30
C TYR A 51 -11.39 14.20 -0.80
N ARG A 52 -11.70 13.73 -2.02
CA ARG A 52 -13.02 13.83 -2.65
C ARG A 52 -14.00 12.75 -2.18
N TYR A 53 -13.50 11.64 -1.63
CA TYR A 53 -14.29 10.47 -1.34
C TYR A 53 -14.00 9.92 0.06
N ASP A 54 -14.97 9.20 0.61
CA ASP A 54 -14.83 8.51 1.89
C ASP A 54 -14.70 6.98 1.76
N PHE A 55 -14.78 6.46 0.52
CA PHE A 55 -14.78 5.01 0.30
C PHE A 55 -13.45 4.35 0.71
N SER A 56 -12.34 5.03 0.44
CA SER A 56 -10.98 4.56 0.71
C SER A 56 -10.30 5.28 1.89
N HIS A 57 -11.05 5.96 2.76
CA HIS A 57 -10.47 6.73 3.86
C HIS A 57 -9.64 5.85 4.80
N PRO A 58 -8.42 6.28 5.23
CA PRO A 58 -7.51 5.48 6.07
C PRO A 58 -8.12 4.92 7.37
N ARG A 59 -9.06 5.66 8.00
CA ARG A 59 -9.78 5.15 9.20
C ARG A 59 -10.51 3.83 8.97
N ARG A 60 -10.99 3.59 7.72
CA ARG A 60 -11.65 2.33 7.35
C ARG A 60 -10.66 1.20 7.24
N LEU A 61 -9.46 1.51 6.71
CA LEU A 61 -8.38 0.52 6.64
C LEU A 61 -7.93 0.11 8.04
N LYS A 62 -7.78 1.03 8.97
CA LYS A 62 -7.48 0.72 10.37
C LYS A 62 -8.44 -0.30 10.95
N ARG A 63 -9.74 -0.15 10.70
CA ARG A 63 -10.76 -1.12 11.12
C ARG A 63 -10.55 -2.50 10.49
N ILE A 64 -10.19 -2.56 9.21
CA ILE A 64 -9.91 -3.83 8.51
C ILE A 64 -8.71 -4.52 9.14
N LEU A 65 -7.61 -3.80 9.37
CA LEU A 65 -6.39 -4.33 9.98
C LEU A 65 -6.64 -4.90 11.39
N HIS A 66 -7.49 -4.24 12.18
CA HIS A 66 -7.87 -4.74 13.51
C HIS A 66 -8.82 -5.96 13.45
N THR A 67 -9.60 -6.09 12.38
CA THR A 67 -10.51 -7.24 12.19
C THR A 67 -9.77 -8.46 11.66
N PHE A 68 -8.77 -8.25 10.79
CA PHE A 68 -8.00 -9.29 10.10
C PHE A 68 -6.50 -9.10 10.38
N PRO A 69 -5.98 -9.50 11.55
CA PRO A 69 -4.62 -9.19 11.96
C PRO A 69 -3.55 -9.93 11.17
N ASN A 70 -3.89 -11.00 10.45
CA ASN A 70 -2.98 -11.74 9.58
C ASN A 70 -3.11 -11.36 8.11
N LEU A 71 -3.94 -10.36 7.77
CA LEU A 71 -4.05 -9.85 6.42
C LEU A 71 -2.83 -9.00 6.08
N VAL A 72 -2.09 -9.39 5.05
CA VAL A 72 -0.94 -8.62 4.56
C VAL A 72 -1.44 -7.54 3.60
N VAL A 73 -1.33 -6.29 4.01
CA VAL A 73 -1.90 -5.14 3.28
C VAL A 73 -0.81 -4.16 2.88
N ASP A 74 -0.88 -3.71 1.63
CA ASP A 74 -0.25 -2.48 1.17
C ASP A 74 -1.33 -1.38 1.03
N ALA A 75 -1.22 -0.37 1.86
CA ALA A 75 -2.00 0.85 1.78
C ALA A 75 -1.33 1.81 0.78
N ALA A 76 -1.73 1.73 -0.49
CA ALA A 76 -1.11 2.46 -1.57
C ALA A 76 -1.03 3.98 -1.32
N HIS A 77 -0.03 4.63 -1.93
CA HIS A 77 0.17 6.08 -1.90
C HIS A 77 0.44 6.64 -0.49
N PHE A 78 1.42 6.07 0.21
CA PHE A 78 1.69 6.37 1.63
C PHE A 78 0.44 6.28 2.51
N GLY A 79 -0.42 5.31 2.23
CA GLY A 79 -1.64 5.06 2.98
C GLY A 79 -2.77 6.07 2.77
N GLY A 80 -2.57 7.09 1.90
CA GLY A 80 -3.61 8.09 1.70
C GLY A 80 -3.30 9.14 0.63
N TRP A 81 -3.54 8.82 -0.64
CA TRP A 81 -3.40 9.78 -1.72
C TRP A 81 -4.13 11.09 -1.40
N SER A 82 -3.43 12.22 -1.50
CA SER A 82 -3.90 13.57 -1.17
C SER A 82 -4.30 13.85 0.28
N VAL A 83 -4.28 12.86 1.17
CA VAL A 83 -4.62 12.98 2.60
C VAL A 83 -3.54 12.36 3.49
N PHE A 84 -2.27 12.53 3.11
CA PHE A 84 -1.09 11.90 3.71
C PHE A 84 -0.97 12.07 5.22
N ASP A 85 -1.34 13.24 5.76
CA ASP A 85 -1.26 13.51 7.20
C ASP A 85 -2.33 12.73 7.97
N TYR A 86 -3.56 12.63 7.43
CA TYR A 86 -4.58 11.76 8.01
C TYR A 86 -4.22 10.28 7.88
N ALA A 87 -3.58 9.89 6.77
CA ALA A 87 -3.11 8.53 6.61
C ALA A 87 -2.12 8.17 7.72
N LEU A 88 -1.14 9.02 7.97
CA LEU A 88 -0.16 8.82 9.04
C LEU A 88 -0.85 8.72 10.41
N GLU A 89 -1.78 9.62 10.75
CA GLU A 89 -2.52 9.60 12.01
C GLU A 89 -3.22 8.24 12.28
N TYR A 90 -3.73 7.61 11.22
CA TYR A 90 -4.46 6.34 11.37
C TYR A 90 -3.57 5.10 11.24
N LEU A 91 -2.47 5.17 10.47
CA LEU A 91 -1.74 3.98 10.02
C LEU A 91 -0.27 3.91 10.51
N GLU A 92 0.27 4.94 11.17
CA GLU A 92 1.66 4.97 11.63
C GLU A 92 2.01 3.73 12.47
N ASP A 93 1.14 3.38 13.41
CA ASP A 93 1.36 2.26 14.34
C ASP A 93 0.70 0.93 13.88
N GLU A 94 0.10 0.91 12.68
CA GLU A 94 -0.62 -0.28 12.22
C GLU A 94 0.29 -1.25 11.46
N ASN A 95 -0.04 -2.54 11.50
CA ASN A 95 0.69 -3.58 10.79
C ASN A 95 0.27 -3.62 9.30
N CYS A 96 0.77 -2.68 8.52
CA CYS A 96 0.59 -2.65 7.07
C CYS A 96 1.82 -2.07 6.37
N TYR A 97 2.00 -2.39 5.10
CA TYR A 97 2.92 -1.71 4.21
C TYR A 97 2.26 -0.46 3.63
N VAL A 98 3.08 0.46 3.13
CA VAL A 98 2.69 1.59 2.30
C VAL A 98 3.63 1.67 1.11
N ASP A 99 3.19 2.27 0.00
CA ASP A 99 4.03 2.45 -1.17
C ASP A 99 4.21 3.92 -1.56
N THR A 100 5.21 4.21 -2.39
CA THR A 100 5.54 5.56 -2.85
C THR A 100 4.73 6.01 -4.06
N SER A 101 3.87 5.17 -4.60
CA SER A 101 3.19 5.40 -5.86
C SER A 101 2.33 6.68 -5.85
N SER A 102 2.34 7.41 -6.96
CA SER A 102 1.59 8.67 -7.14
C SER A 102 1.80 9.72 -6.03
N ALA A 103 2.92 9.70 -5.33
CA ALA A 103 3.13 10.55 -4.14
C ALA A 103 4.35 11.45 -4.23
N LEU A 104 5.46 11.00 -4.84
CA LEU A 104 6.76 11.66 -4.75
C LEU A 104 6.77 13.09 -5.29
N GLU A 105 6.10 13.33 -6.42
CA GLU A 105 6.02 14.67 -7.02
C GLU A 105 5.24 15.65 -6.14
N PHE A 106 4.16 15.18 -5.48
CA PHE A 106 3.33 16.03 -4.63
C PHE A 106 3.98 16.34 -3.28
N LEU A 107 4.65 15.37 -2.70
CA LEU A 107 5.30 15.50 -1.39
C LEU A 107 6.64 16.24 -1.46
N GLY A 108 7.37 16.04 -2.57
CA GLY A 108 8.76 16.45 -2.67
C GLY A 108 9.68 15.67 -1.71
N PRO A 109 11.01 15.81 -1.87
CA PRO A 109 11.97 14.92 -1.20
C PRO A 109 11.92 15.02 0.33
N ARG A 110 11.75 16.22 0.89
CA ARG A 110 11.74 16.41 2.34
C ARG A 110 10.58 15.66 3.00
N ARG A 111 9.36 15.87 2.50
CA ARG A 111 8.16 15.25 3.11
C ARG A 111 8.14 13.75 2.87
N THR A 112 8.62 13.28 1.72
CA THR A 112 8.79 11.84 1.45
C THR A 112 9.69 11.19 2.50
N VAL A 113 10.86 11.77 2.77
CA VAL A 113 11.77 11.24 3.79
C VAL A 113 11.14 11.27 5.18
N GLU A 114 10.44 12.33 5.55
CA GLU A 114 9.71 12.40 6.82
C GLU A 114 8.68 11.27 6.95
N LEU A 115 7.89 10.99 5.91
CA LEU A 115 6.90 9.90 5.93
C LEU A 115 7.56 8.52 5.99
N VAL A 116 8.63 8.29 5.21
CA VAL A 116 9.39 7.03 5.27
C VAL A 116 9.92 6.78 6.68
N ARG A 117 10.40 7.82 7.37
CA ARG A 117 10.89 7.69 8.75
C ARG A 117 9.76 7.44 9.75
N ALA A 118 8.61 8.06 9.56
CA ALA A 118 7.45 7.89 10.44
C ALA A 118 6.86 6.47 10.31
N TYR A 119 6.66 5.98 9.10
CA TYR A 119 6.17 4.60 8.89
C TYR A 119 7.22 3.53 9.25
N GLY A 120 8.51 3.84 9.16
CA GLY A 120 9.61 2.88 9.22
C GLY A 120 9.96 2.34 7.83
N VAL A 121 11.27 2.37 7.52
CA VAL A 121 11.82 1.99 6.21
C VAL A 121 11.37 0.60 5.77
N GLU A 122 11.27 -0.33 6.70
CA GLU A 122 10.90 -1.74 6.47
C GLU A 122 9.44 -1.94 6.04
N ARG A 123 8.61 -0.90 6.14
CA ARG A 123 7.19 -0.92 5.76
C ARG A 123 6.90 -0.16 4.48
N VAL A 124 7.88 0.54 3.91
CA VAL A 124 7.69 1.35 2.71
C VAL A 124 8.18 0.60 1.48
N MET A 125 7.35 0.49 0.46
CA MET A 125 7.70 -0.11 -0.83
C MET A 125 7.77 0.94 -1.93
N PHE A 126 8.64 0.71 -2.92
CA PHE A 126 8.64 1.50 -4.14
C PHE A 126 7.46 1.13 -5.03
N GLY A 127 6.73 2.14 -5.50
CA GLY A 127 5.67 2.03 -6.47
C GLY A 127 5.67 3.26 -7.38
N SER A 128 5.15 3.12 -8.61
CA SER A 128 5.01 4.23 -9.57
C SER A 128 3.58 4.53 -9.97
N ASP A 129 2.65 3.58 -9.79
CA ASP A 129 1.29 3.67 -10.31
C ASP A 129 1.25 3.79 -11.86
N PHE A 130 2.15 3.06 -12.52
CA PHE A 130 2.16 3.00 -13.99
C PHE A 130 0.78 2.57 -14.53
N PRO A 131 0.26 3.19 -15.59
CA PRO A 131 0.93 4.14 -16.53
C PRO A 131 0.80 5.62 -16.15
N MET A 132 0.24 5.97 -15.00
CA MET A 132 0.11 7.38 -14.57
C MET A 132 1.49 8.05 -14.48
N TRP A 133 2.46 7.38 -13.89
CA TRP A 133 3.82 7.86 -13.68
C TRP A 133 4.85 6.88 -14.26
N SER A 134 5.98 7.42 -14.73
CA SER A 134 7.08 6.60 -15.23
C SER A 134 7.84 5.94 -14.07
N PRO A 135 7.96 4.60 -14.04
CA PRO A 135 8.76 3.93 -13.01
C PRO A 135 10.21 4.43 -12.94
N VAL A 136 10.78 4.76 -14.09
CA VAL A 136 12.17 5.30 -14.18
C VAL A 136 12.26 6.67 -13.52
N THR A 137 11.27 7.54 -13.75
CA THR A 137 11.23 8.88 -13.14
C THR A 137 11.09 8.79 -11.65
N GLU A 138 10.11 8.00 -11.16
CA GLU A 138 9.86 7.79 -9.73
C GLU A 138 11.08 7.18 -9.03
N TYR A 139 11.72 6.17 -9.66
CA TYR A 139 12.95 5.56 -9.14
C TYR A 139 14.09 6.59 -9.01
N ASN A 140 14.30 7.40 -10.04
CA ASN A 140 15.36 8.43 -10.01
C ASN A 140 15.06 9.52 -8.95
N MET A 141 13.80 9.87 -8.74
CA MET A 141 13.42 10.80 -7.68
C MET A 141 13.74 10.22 -6.31
N LEU A 142 13.39 8.97 -6.06
CA LEU A 142 13.69 8.27 -4.80
C LEU A 142 15.21 8.12 -4.59
N ALA A 143 15.97 7.75 -5.65
CA ALA A 143 17.41 7.59 -5.59
C ALA A 143 18.18 8.89 -5.30
N ALA A 144 17.58 10.04 -5.57
CA ALA A 144 18.16 11.35 -5.24
C ALA A 144 17.93 11.77 -3.76
N MET A 145 17.17 11.00 -2.99
CA MET A 145 16.88 11.30 -1.59
C MET A 145 17.96 10.75 -0.65
N PRO A 146 18.12 11.30 0.56
CA PRO A 146 19.19 10.95 1.48
C PRO A 146 18.91 9.63 2.24
N PHE A 147 18.67 8.56 1.51
CA PHE A 147 18.61 7.21 2.06
C PHE A 147 20.00 6.54 1.97
N THR A 148 20.31 5.70 2.95
CA THR A 148 21.47 4.80 2.82
C THR A 148 21.22 3.77 1.74
N GLN A 149 22.28 3.08 1.27
CA GLN A 149 22.13 2.02 0.29
C GLN A 149 21.20 0.91 0.79
N GLU A 150 21.33 0.51 2.06
CA GLU A 150 20.50 -0.51 2.69
C GLU A 150 19.02 -0.10 2.75
N GLU A 151 18.74 1.16 3.12
CA GLU A 151 17.38 1.69 3.12
C GLU A 151 16.78 1.76 1.72
N PHE A 152 17.57 2.19 0.76
CA PHE A 152 17.12 2.27 -0.64
C PHE A 152 16.81 0.87 -1.20
N GLU A 153 17.67 -0.12 -0.94
CA GLU A 153 17.43 -1.51 -1.33
C GLU A 153 16.22 -2.11 -0.61
N ALA A 154 16.02 -1.78 0.68
CA ALA A 154 14.83 -2.20 1.41
C ALA A 154 13.56 -1.68 0.73
N ILE A 155 13.51 -0.38 0.42
CA ILE A 155 12.32 0.26 -0.20
C ILE A 155 12.10 -0.27 -1.62
N THR A 156 13.16 -0.41 -2.43
CA THR A 156 13.03 -0.74 -3.86
C THR A 156 12.94 -2.23 -4.14
N TRP A 157 13.26 -3.07 -3.18
CA TRP A 157 13.36 -4.51 -3.39
C TRP A 157 12.85 -5.35 -2.21
N HIS A 158 13.57 -5.37 -1.08
CA HIS A 158 13.38 -6.37 -0.04
C HIS A 158 12.01 -6.30 0.65
N ASN A 159 11.41 -5.12 0.76
CA ASN A 159 10.08 -4.99 1.34
C ASN A 159 9.02 -5.63 0.45
N ALA A 160 9.16 -5.52 -0.89
CA ALA A 160 8.26 -6.16 -1.83
C ALA A 160 8.38 -7.70 -1.76
N GLU A 161 9.59 -8.24 -1.63
CA GLU A 161 9.81 -9.68 -1.41
C GLU A 161 9.08 -10.17 -0.16
N ARG A 162 9.22 -9.45 0.95
CA ARG A 162 8.49 -9.77 2.19
C ARG A 162 6.98 -9.67 2.04
N PHE A 163 6.51 -8.64 1.35
CA PHE A 163 5.08 -8.43 1.11
C PHE A 163 4.45 -9.57 0.32
N ILE A 164 5.10 -10.05 -0.75
CA ILE A 164 4.59 -11.17 -1.56
C ILE A 164 4.99 -12.55 -1.04
N GLY A 165 5.85 -12.62 -0.01
CA GLY A 165 6.34 -13.88 0.57
C GLY A 165 7.21 -14.69 -0.38
N GLN A 166 7.96 -14.03 -1.27
CA GLN A 166 8.77 -14.69 -2.30
C GLN A 166 9.98 -13.83 -2.66
N GLU A 167 11.15 -14.46 -2.86
CA GLU A 167 12.30 -13.82 -3.51
C GLU A 167 12.01 -13.53 -4.97
N ILE A 168 12.47 -12.35 -5.46
CA ILE A 168 12.26 -11.86 -6.83
C ILE A 168 13.58 -11.90 -7.61
#